data_1469e153a3519be3b4f4d126bfd739e3
#
_entry.id   1469e153a3519be3b4f4d126bfd739e3
#
_cell.length_a   1.000
_cell.length_b   1.000
_cell.length_c   1.000
_cell.angle_alpha   90.00
_cell.angle_beta   90.00
_cell.angle_gamma   90.00
#
_symmetry.space_group_name_H-M   'P 1'
#
loop_
_entity.id
_entity.type
_entity.pdbx_description
1 polymer ?
#
loop_
_entity_poly.entity_id
_entity_poly.type
_entity_poly.pdbx_seq_one_letter_code
_entity_poly.pdbx_strand_id
1 'polypeptide(L)'
;MEDSWKGRIASLVNRTILKRRGTVYCCSIRKIGRKRERYVYDTSDYMRSSSLELVANEISENNISGNVSELGVFRGEFAKLINLAFPDRKFYLFDTFEGFDEKDVGIEGNINVKAGDFSKTSVKVVLNKMKYRDNCIVKKGYFPQTAEGIEDTFAFVSIDVDLYEPTYNGLCYFYPRLSRGGYIFIHDYNDGIKYTRVKEAVKKYCFDNGIAYFPLSDTCGSVIIMK
;
A
#
# COMPACT_ATOMS: atom_id res chain seq x y z
N MET A 1 -23.37 2.17 20.62
CA MET A 1 -22.92 1.02 19.79
C MET A 1 -22.54 -0.18 20.65
N GLU A 2 -22.12 0.04 21.86
CA GLU A 2 -21.76 -0.99 22.85
C GLU A 2 -22.94 -1.80 23.38
N ASP A 3 -24.17 -1.30 23.22
CA ASP A 3 -25.36 -1.92 23.79
C ASP A 3 -26.00 -3.05 22.96
N SER A 4 -25.50 -3.34 21.75
CA SER A 4 -25.99 -4.52 21.04
C SER A 4 -25.35 -5.78 21.62
N TRP A 5 -26.15 -6.84 21.83
CA TRP A 5 -25.66 -8.14 22.32
C TRP A 5 -24.48 -8.68 21.47
N LYS A 6 -24.48 -8.39 20.15
CA LYS A 6 -23.35 -8.71 19.23
C LYS A 6 -22.09 -7.95 19.55
N GLY A 7 -22.19 -6.66 19.92
CA GLY A 7 -21.05 -5.84 20.36
C GLY A 7 -20.45 -6.36 21.66
N ARG A 8 -21.29 -6.78 22.61
CA ARG A 8 -20.83 -7.38 23.88
C ARG A 8 -20.09 -8.71 23.67
N ILE A 9 -20.58 -9.58 22.76
CA ILE A 9 -19.93 -10.83 22.40
C ILE A 9 -18.58 -10.54 21.72
N ALA A 10 -18.52 -9.65 20.73
CA ALA A 10 -17.28 -9.28 20.05
C ALA A 10 -16.24 -8.71 21.02
N SER A 11 -16.67 -7.85 21.95
CA SER A 11 -15.79 -7.33 23.01
C SER A 11 -15.28 -8.44 23.93
N LEU A 12 -16.12 -9.38 24.32
CA LEU A 12 -15.73 -10.52 25.17
C LEU A 12 -14.71 -11.41 24.44
N VAL A 13 -14.94 -11.74 23.18
CA VAL A 13 -14.04 -12.55 22.35
C VAL A 13 -12.69 -11.85 22.19
N ASN A 14 -12.68 -10.55 21.90
CA ASN A 14 -11.44 -9.76 21.81
C ASN A 14 -10.65 -9.76 23.13
N ARG A 15 -11.34 -9.60 24.26
CA ARG A 15 -10.69 -9.50 25.59
C ARG A 15 -10.18 -10.82 26.11
N THR A 16 -10.74 -11.95 25.69
CA THR A 16 -10.41 -13.28 26.23
C THR A 16 -9.58 -14.12 25.27
N ILE A 17 -10.10 -14.40 24.09
CA ILE A 17 -9.50 -15.37 23.15
C ILE A 17 -8.46 -14.68 22.24
N LEU A 18 -8.83 -13.56 21.64
CA LEU A 18 -8.00 -12.92 20.62
C LEU A 18 -6.84 -12.13 21.21
N LYS A 19 -7.00 -11.54 22.40
CA LYS A 19 -5.92 -10.84 23.12
C LYS A 19 -4.69 -11.72 23.33
N ARG A 20 -4.89 -13.01 23.64
CA ARG A 20 -3.80 -13.97 23.85
C ARG A 20 -3.02 -14.30 22.56
N ARG A 21 -3.59 -14.03 21.38
CA ARG A 21 -2.99 -14.28 20.06
C ARG A 21 -2.51 -13.01 19.37
N GLY A 22 -2.58 -11.86 20.04
CA GLY A 22 -2.25 -10.57 19.43
C GLY A 22 -3.21 -10.14 18.30
N THR A 23 -4.37 -10.79 18.18
CA THR A 23 -5.35 -10.52 17.12
C THR A 23 -6.43 -9.58 17.64
N VAL A 24 -6.74 -8.53 16.90
CA VAL A 24 -7.86 -7.62 17.19
C VAL A 24 -8.95 -7.83 16.14
N TYR A 25 -10.16 -8.16 16.60
CA TYR A 25 -11.32 -8.21 15.72
C TYR A 25 -11.96 -6.83 15.67
N CYS A 26 -11.83 -6.13 14.54
CA CYS A 26 -12.45 -4.83 14.34
C CYS A 26 -13.84 -5.00 13.74
N CYS A 27 -14.90 -4.74 14.54
CA CYS A 27 -16.29 -4.97 14.14
C CYS A 27 -16.99 -3.72 13.57
N SER A 28 -16.28 -2.71 13.10
CA SER A 28 -16.88 -1.48 12.58
C SER A 28 -17.45 -1.62 11.16
N ILE A 29 -18.11 -2.75 10.89
CA ILE A 29 -18.87 -2.95 9.63
C ILE A 29 -20.21 -2.21 9.69
N ARG A 30 -20.27 -1.01 10.25
CA ARG A 30 -21.51 -0.24 10.21
C ARG A 30 -21.55 0.61 8.94
N LYS A 31 -22.73 0.63 8.34
CA LYS A 31 -23.10 1.56 7.29
C LYS A 31 -22.91 2.99 7.82
N ILE A 32 -21.82 3.62 7.45
CA ILE A 32 -21.57 5.04 7.72
C ILE A 32 -22.04 5.83 6.49
N GLY A 33 -23.27 5.56 6.01
CA GLY A 33 -23.82 6.27 4.87
C GLY A 33 -23.16 5.98 3.51
N ARG A 34 -22.15 5.09 3.45
CA ARG A 34 -21.44 4.75 2.23
C ARG A 34 -21.80 3.38 1.67
N LYS A 35 -21.79 3.23 0.36
CA LYS A 35 -21.84 1.94 -0.30
C LYS A 35 -20.48 1.27 -0.14
N ARG A 36 -20.44 0.05 0.37
CA ARG A 36 -19.21 -0.72 0.54
C ARG A 36 -18.97 -1.63 -0.64
N GLU A 37 -17.77 -1.61 -1.14
CA GLU A 37 -17.36 -2.54 -2.18
C GLU A 37 -17.05 -3.92 -1.58
N ARG A 38 -17.51 -4.97 -2.25
CA ARG A 38 -17.43 -6.35 -1.75
C ARG A 38 -15.97 -6.81 -1.54
N TYR A 39 -15.05 -6.37 -2.38
CA TYR A 39 -13.64 -6.75 -2.31
C TYR A 39 -12.94 -6.35 -1.01
N VAL A 40 -13.44 -5.34 -0.31
CA VAL A 40 -12.87 -4.88 0.98
C VAL A 40 -12.98 -5.93 2.07
N TYR A 41 -13.92 -6.88 1.94
CA TYR A 41 -14.13 -7.94 2.93
C TYR A 41 -13.28 -9.19 2.68
N ASP A 42 -12.77 -9.35 1.47
CA ASP A 42 -12.03 -10.54 1.02
C ASP A 42 -10.51 -10.32 1.12
N THR A 43 -10.07 -9.59 2.15
CA THR A 43 -8.65 -9.26 2.35
C THR A 43 -8.20 -9.61 3.77
N SER A 44 -6.93 -9.99 3.91
CA SER A 44 -6.30 -10.24 5.20
C SER A 44 -6.03 -8.96 6.00
N ASP A 45 -5.94 -7.81 5.32
CA ASP A 45 -5.75 -6.49 5.94
C ASP A 45 -6.94 -5.57 5.62
N TYR A 46 -7.95 -5.68 6.48
CA TYR A 46 -9.17 -4.88 6.35
C TYR A 46 -8.90 -3.37 6.48
N MET A 47 -7.99 -2.97 7.38
CA MET A 47 -7.75 -1.55 7.64
C MET A 47 -7.13 -0.86 6.43
N ARG A 48 -6.10 -1.45 5.84
CA ARG A 48 -5.45 -0.95 4.61
C ARG A 48 -6.45 -0.91 3.45
N SER A 49 -7.21 -1.98 3.27
CA SER A 49 -8.17 -2.11 2.16
C SER A 49 -9.37 -1.16 2.28
N SER A 50 -9.91 -0.97 3.50
CA SER A 50 -11.01 -0.03 3.72
C SER A 50 -10.55 1.43 3.62
N SER A 51 -9.30 1.72 3.97
CA SER A 51 -8.70 3.04 3.75
C SER A 51 -8.52 3.34 2.27
N LEU A 52 -8.10 2.35 1.46
CA LEU A 52 -8.06 2.48 0.01
C LEU A 52 -9.44 2.80 -0.58
N GLU A 53 -10.49 2.09 -0.12
CA GLU A 53 -11.88 2.36 -0.57
C GLU A 53 -12.28 3.81 -0.29
N LEU A 54 -12.02 4.31 0.93
CA LEU A 54 -12.34 5.69 1.30
C LEU A 54 -11.56 6.70 0.46
N VAL A 55 -10.27 6.50 0.29
CA VAL A 55 -9.42 7.37 -0.52
C VAL A 55 -9.85 7.36 -1.99
N ALA A 56 -10.24 6.20 -2.54
CA ALA A 56 -10.75 6.14 -3.90
C ALA A 56 -12.06 6.94 -4.07
N ASN A 57 -12.93 6.92 -3.06
CA ASN A 57 -14.14 7.74 -3.07
C ASN A 57 -13.79 9.23 -3.00
N GLU A 58 -12.89 9.66 -2.10
CA GLU A 58 -12.45 11.05 -2.03
C GLU A 58 -11.83 11.54 -3.35
N ILE A 59 -10.97 10.72 -3.97
CA ILE A 59 -10.37 11.03 -5.27
C ILE A 59 -11.45 11.21 -6.35
N SER A 60 -12.48 10.36 -6.33
CA SER A 60 -13.58 10.41 -7.30
C SER A 60 -14.49 11.63 -7.06
N GLU A 61 -14.93 11.85 -5.81
CA GLU A 61 -15.85 12.94 -5.45
C GLU A 61 -15.22 14.32 -5.68
N ASN A 62 -13.92 14.45 -5.43
CA ASN A 62 -13.18 15.69 -5.64
C ASN A 62 -12.59 15.82 -7.06
N ASN A 63 -12.88 14.89 -7.97
CA ASN A 63 -12.39 14.90 -9.36
C ASN A 63 -10.85 15.03 -9.44
N ILE A 64 -10.11 14.40 -8.53
CA ILE A 64 -8.64 14.43 -8.53
C ILE A 64 -8.12 13.72 -9.77
N SER A 65 -7.42 14.44 -10.64
CA SER A 65 -6.83 13.90 -11.86
C SER A 65 -5.56 13.09 -11.57
N GLY A 66 -5.16 12.25 -12.52
CA GLY A 66 -3.93 11.46 -12.45
C GLY A 66 -4.20 9.96 -12.48
N ASN A 67 -3.15 9.21 -12.77
CA ASN A 67 -3.16 7.76 -12.85
C ASN A 67 -2.93 7.13 -11.47
N VAL A 68 -2.83 5.81 -11.40
CA VAL A 68 -2.53 5.10 -10.15
C VAL A 68 -1.31 4.22 -10.32
N SER A 69 -0.62 3.93 -9.21
CA SER A 69 0.61 3.13 -9.24
C SER A 69 0.75 2.26 -8.00
N GLU A 70 1.44 1.13 -8.17
CA GLU A 70 2.04 0.38 -7.08
C GLU A 70 3.51 0.11 -7.40
N LEU A 71 4.37 0.44 -6.45
CA LEU A 71 5.80 0.11 -6.43
C LEU A 71 6.02 -0.98 -5.39
N GLY A 72 6.49 -2.17 -5.84
CA GLY A 72 6.52 -3.40 -5.06
C GLY A 72 5.18 -4.15 -5.15
N VAL A 73 5.00 -4.86 -6.25
CA VAL A 73 3.72 -5.53 -6.58
C VAL A 73 3.67 -6.96 -6.07
N PHE A 74 4.83 -7.62 -6.00
CA PHE A 74 4.98 -9.02 -5.62
C PHE A 74 3.99 -9.94 -6.35
N ARG A 75 2.99 -10.50 -5.65
CA ARG A 75 1.95 -11.37 -6.21
C ARG A 75 0.66 -10.65 -6.57
N GLY A 76 0.61 -9.32 -6.40
CA GLY A 76 -0.51 -8.48 -6.78
C GLY A 76 -1.72 -8.57 -5.86
N GLU A 77 -1.54 -8.88 -4.57
CA GLU A 77 -2.68 -8.95 -3.64
C GLU A 77 -3.28 -7.57 -3.37
N PHE A 78 -2.46 -6.55 -3.18
CA PHE A 78 -2.96 -5.20 -3.02
C PHE A 78 -3.22 -4.53 -4.37
N ALA A 79 -2.39 -4.83 -5.40
CA ALA A 79 -2.62 -4.38 -6.79
C ALA A 79 -4.03 -4.68 -7.29
N LYS A 80 -4.57 -5.88 -7.01
CA LYS A 80 -5.94 -6.22 -7.43
C LYS A 80 -7.00 -5.31 -6.82
N LEU A 81 -6.78 -4.84 -5.59
CA LEU A 81 -7.70 -3.93 -4.90
C LEU A 81 -7.61 -2.52 -5.49
N ILE A 82 -6.39 -2.05 -5.79
CA ILE A 82 -6.17 -0.77 -6.49
C ILE A 82 -6.84 -0.82 -7.87
N ASN A 83 -6.65 -1.90 -8.63
CA ASN A 83 -7.26 -2.09 -9.94
C ASN A 83 -8.80 -2.07 -9.89
N LEU A 84 -9.39 -2.64 -8.83
CA LEU A 84 -10.85 -2.61 -8.62
C LEU A 84 -11.35 -1.23 -8.19
N ALA A 85 -10.56 -0.50 -7.41
CA ALA A 85 -10.93 0.82 -6.90
C ALA A 85 -10.86 1.91 -7.98
N PHE A 86 -10.00 1.73 -8.99
CA PHE A 86 -9.74 2.71 -10.05
C PHE A 86 -9.91 2.11 -11.45
N PRO A 87 -11.13 1.72 -11.85
CA PRO A 87 -11.39 0.97 -13.09
C PRO A 87 -11.06 1.73 -14.38
N ASP A 88 -11.03 3.06 -14.33
CA ASP A 88 -10.92 3.92 -15.50
C ASP A 88 -9.55 4.62 -15.60
N ARG A 89 -8.59 4.24 -14.75
CA ARG A 89 -7.27 4.87 -14.71
C ARG A 89 -6.18 3.92 -15.20
N LYS A 90 -5.15 4.45 -15.87
CA LYS A 90 -3.91 3.68 -16.11
C LYS A 90 -3.33 3.28 -14.75
N PHE A 91 -2.91 2.03 -14.65
CA PHE A 91 -2.33 1.47 -13.46
C PHE A 91 -0.90 0.99 -13.72
N TYR A 92 0.07 1.73 -13.21
CA TYR A 92 1.49 1.40 -13.31
C TYR A 92 1.89 0.40 -12.22
N LEU A 93 2.45 -0.72 -12.65
CA LEU A 93 2.89 -1.83 -11.80
C LEU A 93 4.41 -1.95 -11.88
N PHE A 94 5.12 -1.42 -10.88
CA PHE A 94 6.57 -1.47 -10.81
C PHE A 94 7.03 -2.58 -9.89
N ASP A 95 7.83 -3.51 -10.42
CA ASP A 95 8.43 -4.60 -9.66
C ASP A 95 9.60 -5.20 -10.46
N THR A 96 10.61 -5.72 -9.79
CA THR A 96 11.66 -6.51 -10.43
C THR A 96 11.11 -7.82 -10.94
N PHE A 97 10.11 -8.40 -10.25
CA PHE A 97 9.63 -9.79 -10.38
C PHE A 97 10.75 -10.84 -10.20
N GLU A 98 11.83 -10.43 -9.57
CA GLU A 98 13.02 -11.23 -9.27
C GLU A 98 13.40 -11.16 -7.78
N GLY A 99 12.61 -10.39 -7.00
CA GLY A 99 12.82 -10.14 -5.57
C GLY A 99 13.76 -8.97 -5.32
N PHE A 100 14.30 -8.88 -4.10
CA PHE A 100 15.19 -7.79 -3.73
C PHE A 100 16.50 -7.79 -4.50
N ASP A 101 16.95 -6.61 -4.90
CA ASP A 101 18.25 -6.41 -5.55
C ASP A 101 19.38 -6.44 -4.50
N GLU A 102 20.54 -6.98 -4.88
CA GLU A 102 21.72 -7.05 -4.01
C GLU A 102 22.18 -5.68 -3.51
N LYS A 103 22.02 -4.63 -4.33
CA LYS A 103 22.41 -3.26 -3.98
C LYS A 103 21.59 -2.74 -2.80
N ASP A 104 20.25 -2.96 -2.83
CA ASP A 104 19.36 -2.50 -1.78
C ASP A 104 19.58 -3.27 -0.48
N VAL A 105 19.78 -4.59 -0.59
CA VAL A 105 20.09 -5.46 0.56
C VAL A 105 21.41 -5.07 1.21
N GLY A 106 22.42 -4.73 0.42
CA GLY A 106 23.71 -4.27 0.93
C GLY A 106 23.62 -2.99 1.77
N ILE A 107 22.71 -2.07 1.40
CA ILE A 107 22.45 -0.83 2.14
C ILE A 107 21.62 -1.09 3.40
N GLU A 108 20.73 -2.08 3.36
CA GLU A 108 19.83 -2.41 4.45
C GLU A 108 20.57 -2.86 5.72
N GLY A 109 21.66 -3.61 5.57
CA GLY A 109 22.49 -4.06 6.68
C GLY A 109 21.80 -5.06 7.63
N ASN A 110 20.63 -5.60 7.26
CA ASN A 110 19.88 -6.56 8.06
C ASN A 110 20.14 -7.99 7.57
N ILE A 111 20.69 -8.84 8.42
CA ILE A 111 21.03 -10.24 8.10
C ILE A 111 19.82 -11.12 7.74
N ASN A 112 18.61 -10.69 8.09
CA ASN A 112 17.38 -11.41 7.80
C ASN A 112 16.77 -11.04 6.45
N VAL A 113 17.37 -10.09 5.72
CA VAL A 113 16.97 -9.63 4.39
C VAL A 113 17.97 -10.13 3.38
N LYS A 114 17.53 -10.80 2.32
CA LYS A 114 18.39 -11.42 1.33
C LYS A 114 17.98 -11.03 -0.08
N ALA A 115 18.98 -10.91 -0.96
CA ALA A 115 18.72 -10.79 -2.38
C ALA A 115 17.88 -11.98 -2.88
N GLY A 116 16.90 -11.67 -3.75
CA GLY A 116 15.95 -12.66 -4.23
C GLY A 116 14.81 -13.02 -3.27
N ASP A 117 14.75 -12.45 -2.06
CA ASP A 117 13.54 -12.53 -1.24
C ASP A 117 12.36 -11.96 -2.07
N PHE A 118 11.17 -12.58 -1.97
CA PHE A 118 9.99 -12.26 -2.79
C PHE A 118 10.09 -12.60 -4.29
N SER A 119 11.09 -13.36 -4.75
CA SER A 119 11.22 -13.75 -6.16
C SER A 119 10.14 -14.73 -6.67
N LYS A 120 9.35 -15.36 -5.77
CA LYS A 120 8.28 -16.29 -6.14
C LYS A 120 7.03 -15.60 -6.68
N THR A 121 7.19 -14.86 -7.78
CA THR A 121 6.15 -14.10 -8.46
C THR A 121 6.41 -14.06 -9.98
N SER A 122 5.49 -13.49 -10.74
CA SER A 122 5.66 -13.20 -12.17
C SER A 122 4.59 -12.20 -12.66
N VAL A 123 4.88 -11.52 -13.76
CA VAL A 123 3.92 -10.65 -14.46
C VAL A 123 2.61 -11.38 -14.73
N LYS A 124 2.67 -12.64 -15.17
CA LYS A 124 1.49 -13.48 -15.47
C LYS A 124 0.63 -13.71 -14.21
N VAL A 125 1.25 -14.00 -13.08
CA VAL A 125 0.55 -14.21 -11.80
C VAL A 125 -0.19 -12.96 -11.38
N VAL A 126 0.45 -11.80 -11.50
CA VAL A 126 -0.16 -10.51 -11.17
C VAL A 126 -1.30 -10.17 -12.11
N LEU A 127 -1.06 -10.16 -13.42
CA LEU A 127 -2.08 -9.79 -14.40
C LEU A 127 -3.30 -10.69 -14.40
N ASN A 128 -3.17 -11.97 -14.01
CA ASN A 128 -4.31 -12.89 -13.89
C ASN A 128 -5.27 -12.50 -12.74
N LYS A 129 -4.84 -11.66 -11.79
CA LYS A 129 -5.69 -11.16 -10.70
C LYS A 129 -6.40 -9.85 -11.04
N MET A 130 -5.97 -9.16 -12.09
CA MET A 130 -6.50 -7.87 -12.46
C MET A 130 -7.82 -8.03 -13.22
N LYS A 131 -8.87 -7.34 -12.74
CA LYS A 131 -10.18 -7.28 -13.40
C LYS A 131 -10.12 -6.38 -14.63
N TYR A 132 -9.48 -5.22 -14.50
CA TYR A 132 -9.30 -4.23 -15.58
C TYR A 132 -7.86 -4.32 -16.10
N ARG A 133 -7.57 -5.44 -16.75
CA ARG A 133 -6.21 -5.80 -17.18
C ARG A 133 -5.64 -4.85 -18.22
N ASP A 134 -6.48 -4.34 -19.10
CA ASP A 134 -6.08 -3.46 -20.20
C ASP A 134 -5.57 -2.10 -19.71
N ASN A 135 -5.91 -1.73 -18.49
CA ASN A 135 -5.42 -0.51 -17.84
C ASN A 135 -4.04 -0.70 -17.17
N CYS A 136 -3.56 -1.93 -17.06
CA CYS A 136 -2.31 -2.25 -16.38
C CYS A 136 -1.10 -2.03 -17.29
N ILE A 137 -0.16 -1.22 -16.84
CA ILE A 137 1.12 -0.95 -17.51
C ILE A 137 2.22 -1.54 -16.62
N VAL A 138 2.73 -2.71 -17.01
CA VAL A 138 3.77 -3.38 -16.25
C VAL A 138 5.13 -2.78 -16.58
N LYS A 139 5.87 -2.41 -15.55
CA LYS A 139 7.23 -1.86 -15.58
C LYS A 139 8.16 -2.84 -14.83
N LYS A 140 8.51 -3.95 -15.52
CA LYS A 140 9.42 -4.96 -14.97
C LYS A 140 10.86 -4.45 -14.96
N GLY A 141 11.50 -4.51 -13.82
CA GLY A 141 12.90 -4.18 -13.61
C GLY A 141 13.13 -3.31 -12.38
N TYR A 142 14.36 -2.84 -12.25
CA TYR A 142 14.77 -2.04 -11.10
C TYR A 142 14.23 -0.61 -11.19
N PHE A 143 13.67 -0.12 -10.08
CA PHE A 143 13.20 1.26 -9.94
C PHE A 143 14.31 2.16 -9.35
N PRO A 144 14.52 3.43 -9.82
CA PRO A 144 13.59 4.20 -10.67
C PRO A 144 13.82 4.10 -12.19
N GLN A 145 14.80 3.31 -12.68
CA GLN A 145 15.12 3.23 -14.12
C GLN A 145 13.90 2.84 -14.97
N THR A 146 13.05 1.94 -14.46
CA THR A 146 11.82 1.52 -15.16
C THR A 146 10.77 2.63 -15.27
N ALA A 147 10.96 3.74 -14.57
CA ALA A 147 10.07 4.90 -14.62
C ALA A 147 10.53 5.99 -15.60
N GLU A 148 11.67 5.79 -16.28
CA GLU A 148 12.16 6.74 -17.28
C GLU A 148 11.14 6.98 -18.39
N GLY A 149 11.01 8.25 -18.79
CA GLY A 149 10.09 8.69 -19.85
C GLY A 149 8.61 8.73 -19.45
N ILE A 150 8.26 8.46 -18.19
CA ILE A 150 6.89 8.62 -17.70
C ILE A 150 6.70 10.05 -17.20
N GLU A 151 5.82 10.78 -17.88
CA GLU A 151 5.47 12.19 -17.56
C GLU A 151 4.12 12.30 -16.85
N ASP A 152 3.47 11.18 -16.56
CA ASP A 152 2.14 11.14 -15.94
C ASP A 152 2.16 11.66 -14.50
N THR A 153 1.02 12.22 -14.08
CA THR A 153 0.73 12.53 -12.68
C THR A 153 -0.06 11.40 -12.04
N PHE A 154 -0.05 11.35 -10.72
CA PHE A 154 -0.69 10.27 -9.97
C PHE A 154 -1.71 10.82 -8.97
N ALA A 155 -2.88 10.21 -8.90
CA ALA A 155 -3.87 10.47 -7.86
C ALA A 155 -3.71 9.54 -6.65
N PHE A 156 -3.24 8.31 -6.90
CA PHE A 156 -2.98 7.33 -5.86
C PHE A 156 -1.71 6.54 -6.15
N VAL A 157 -0.89 6.33 -5.14
CA VAL A 157 0.31 5.50 -5.20
C VAL A 157 0.38 4.61 -3.96
N SER A 158 0.71 3.33 -4.14
CA SER A 158 1.15 2.43 -3.07
C SER A 158 2.66 2.21 -3.21
N ILE A 159 3.41 2.35 -2.12
CA ILE A 159 4.83 1.99 -2.01
C ILE A 159 4.94 0.87 -0.98
N ASP A 160 5.36 -0.32 -1.43
CA ASP A 160 5.38 -1.57 -0.66
C ASP A 160 6.63 -2.37 -1.06
N VAL A 161 7.79 -1.85 -0.71
CA VAL A 161 9.11 -2.34 -1.17
C VAL A 161 10.04 -2.77 -0.04
N ASP A 162 9.53 -2.73 1.20
CA ASP A 162 10.15 -3.27 2.41
C ASP A 162 11.51 -2.65 2.81
N LEU A 163 12.26 -1.99 1.91
CA LEU A 163 13.63 -1.55 2.12
C LEU A 163 13.76 -0.03 2.08
N TYR A 164 14.84 0.49 2.68
CA TYR A 164 15.11 1.93 2.77
C TYR A 164 15.23 2.59 1.40
N GLU A 165 16.18 2.11 0.58
CA GLU A 165 16.56 2.78 -0.68
C GLU A 165 15.39 2.84 -1.68
N PRO A 166 14.70 1.74 -1.99
CA PRO A 166 13.57 1.80 -2.93
C PRO A 166 12.38 2.58 -2.37
N THR A 167 12.17 2.62 -1.03
CA THR A 167 11.16 3.48 -0.41
C THR A 167 11.49 4.96 -0.62
N TYR A 168 12.74 5.35 -0.33
CA TYR A 168 13.19 6.73 -0.50
C TYR A 168 13.13 7.19 -1.96
N ASN A 169 13.62 6.36 -2.89
CA ASN A 169 13.54 6.60 -4.33
C ASN A 169 12.09 6.70 -4.83
N GLY A 170 11.21 5.84 -4.31
CA GLY A 170 9.78 5.90 -4.58
C GLY A 170 9.18 7.25 -4.19
N LEU A 171 9.47 7.74 -2.98
CA LEU A 171 9.02 9.04 -2.51
C LEU A 171 9.57 10.20 -3.37
N CYS A 172 10.88 10.17 -3.69
CA CYS A 172 11.52 11.16 -4.56
C CYS A 172 10.87 11.23 -5.95
N TYR A 173 10.45 10.10 -6.49
CA TYR A 173 9.81 10.04 -7.81
C TYR A 173 8.33 10.43 -7.77
N PHE A 174 7.55 9.83 -6.87
CA PHE A 174 6.09 9.94 -6.89
C PHE A 174 5.56 11.21 -6.24
N TYR A 175 6.16 11.70 -5.14
CA TYR A 175 5.60 12.87 -4.46
C TYR A 175 5.59 14.14 -5.31
N PRO A 176 6.64 14.50 -6.06
CA PRO A 176 6.57 15.63 -6.99
C PRO A 176 5.46 15.49 -8.05
N ARG A 177 5.21 14.26 -8.50
CA ARG A 177 4.22 13.89 -9.52
C ARG A 177 2.83 13.60 -8.95
N LEU A 178 2.68 13.63 -7.63
CA LEU A 178 1.37 13.44 -7.00
C LEU A 178 0.49 14.65 -7.28
N SER A 179 -0.73 14.42 -7.73
CA SER A 179 -1.73 15.45 -7.94
C SER A 179 -2.12 16.08 -6.60
N ARG A 180 -2.50 17.35 -6.62
CA ARG A 180 -3.05 17.99 -5.41
C ARG A 180 -4.35 17.28 -4.99
N GLY A 181 -4.47 16.87 -3.73
CA GLY A 181 -5.51 16.00 -3.22
C GLY A 181 -5.25 14.50 -3.45
N GLY A 182 -4.11 14.14 -4.04
CA GLY A 182 -3.71 12.74 -4.22
C GLY A 182 -3.06 12.14 -2.96
N TYR A 183 -2.90 10.83 -2.96
CA TYR A 183 -2.46 10.06 -1.78
C TYR A 183 -1.33 9.08 -2.13
N ILE A 184 -0.37 8.96 -1.21
CA ILE A 184 0.64 7.89 -1.20
C ILE A 184 0.46 7.06 0.06
N PHE A 185 0.26 5.74 -0.09
CA PHE A 185 0.32 4.77 0.99
C PHE A 185 1.70 4.14 1.01
N ILE A 186 2.38 4.14 2.16
CA ILE A 186 3.67 3.48 2.35
C ILE A 186 3.49 2.38 3.39
N HIS A 187 3.68 1.13 2.97
CA HIS A 187 3.56 -0.05 3.82
C HIS A 187 4.78 -0.23 4.74
N ASP A 188 4.72 -1.13 5.71
CA ASP A 188 5.81 -1.53 6.62
C ASP A 188 6.49 -0.41 7.42
N TYR A 189 5.88 0.77 7.50
CA TYR A 189 6.45 1.90 8.24
C TYR A 189 6.69 1.59 9.72
N ASN A 190 5.83 0.81 10.35
CA ASN A 190 5.94 0.40 11.75
C ASN A 190 6.28 -1.09 11.91
N ASP A 191 6.76 -1.77 10.87
CA ASP A 191 7.38 -3.08 11.04
C ASP A 191 8.66 -2.93 11.88
N GLY A 192 8.56 -3.26 13.15
CA GLY A 192 9.67 -3.17 14.11
C GLY A 192 10.57 -4.40 14.12
N ILE A 193 10.36 -5.39 13.23
CA ILE A 193 11.03 -6.68 13.26
C ILE A 193 11.99 -6.85 12.08
N LYS A 194 11.49 -6.74 10.86
CA LYS A 194 12.26 -7.07 9.66
C LYS A 194 12.59 -5.86 8.80
N TYR A 195 11.63 -4.98 8.56
CA TYR A 195 11.74 -3.86 7.62
C TYR A 195 11.81 -2.50 8.32
N THR A 196 12.67 -2.40 9.32
CA THR A 196 12.75 -1.23 10.22
C THR A 196 13.17 0.06 9.55
N ARG A 197 13.85 -0.02 8.39
CA ARG A 197 14.42 1.14 7.72
C ARG A 197 13.46 1.86 6.76
N VAL A 198 12.29 1.28 6.45
CA VAL A 198 11.20 2.00 5.78
C VAL A 198 10.84 3.27 6.55
N LYS A 199 10.75 3.16 7.88
CA LYS A 199 10.50 4.30 8.78
C LYS A 199 11.56 5.39 8.68
N GLU A 200 12.82 5.02 8.55
CA GLU A 200 13.93 5.98 8.39
C GLU A 200 13.81 6.73 7.05
N ALA A 201 13.54 6.01 5.95
CA ALA A 201 13.37 6.59 4.63
C ALA A 201 12.23 7.62 4.60
N VAL A 202 11.06 7.25 5.12
CA VAL A 202 9.90 8.15 5.20
C VAL A 202 10.19 9.37 6.06
N LYS A 203 10.74 9.17 7.26
CA LYS A 203 11.08 10.29 8.16
C LYS A 203 12.05 11.26 7.53
N LYS A 204 13.12 10.74 6.90
CA LYS A 204 14.10 11.57 6.24
C LYS A 204 13.47 12.37 5.11
N TYR A 205 12.76 11.70 4.20
CA TYR A 205 12.15 12.39 3.06
C TYR A 205 11.13 13.46 3.51
N CYS A 206 10.24 13.11 4.45
CA CYS A 206 9.21 14.02 4.92
C CYS A 206 9.79 15.22 5.70
N PHE A 207 10.82 15.00 6.53
CA PHE A 207 11.50 16.08 7.24
C PHE A 207 12.19 17.06 6.28
N ASP A 208 12.95 16.53 5.31
CA ASP A 208 13.70 17.35 4.36
C ASP A 208 12.79 18.20 3.46
N ASN A 209 11.54 17.76 3.25
CA ASN A 209 10.60 18.42 2.35
C ASN A 209 9.41 19.09 3.08
N GLY A 210 9.40 19.11 4.42
CA GLY A 210 8.32 19.73 5.20
C GLY A 210 6.96 19.04 5.02
N ILE A 211 6.93 17.73 4.83
CA ILE A 211 5.73 16.94 4.53
C ILE A 211 5.20 16.28 5.80
N ALA A 212 3.91 16.46 6.06
CA ALA A 212 3.21 15.74 7.10
C ALA A 212 2.68 14.39 6.60
N TYR A 213 2.58 13.41 7.48
CA TYR A 213 2.00 12.09 7.19
C TYR A 213 1.17 11.59 8.36
N PHE A 214 0.23 10.69 8.06
CA PHE A 214 -0.68 10.10 9.05
C PHE A 214 -0.44 8.59 9.16
N PRO A 215 -0.18 8.05 10.37
CA PRO A 215 -0.02 6.62 10.59
C PRO A 215 -1.36 5.90 10.53
N LEU A 216 -1.40 4.77 9.81
CA LEU A 216 -2.55 3.89 9.68
C LEU A 216 -2.36 2.66 10.57
N SER A 217 -3.42 2.24 11.27
CA SER A 217 -3.38 1.07 12.15
C SER A 217 -3.73 -0.23 11.42
N ASP A 218 -3.06 -0.48 10.31
CA ASP A 218 -3.11 -1.75 9.58
C ASP A 218 -2.08 -2.76 10.11
N THR A 219 -1.93 -3.90 9.43
CA THR A 219 -1.12 -5.03 9.93
C THR A 219 0.33 -4.66 10.19
N CYS A 220 0.98 -3.88 9.32
CA CYS A 220 2.38 -3.47 9.42
C CYS A 220 2.53 -1.97 9.71
N GLY A 221 1.43 -1.29 10.04
CA GLY A 221 1.40 0.11 10.43
C GLY A 221 1.88 1.04 9.32
N SER A 222 1.16 1.06 8.21
CA SER A 222 1.42 1.96 7.08
C SER A 222 1.36 3.44 7.48
N VAL A 223 1.86 4.31 6.61
CA VAL A 223 1.58 5.75 6.67
C VAL A 223 0.98 6.24 5.37
N ILE A 224 0.21 7.32 5.48
CA ILE A 224 -0.44 8.00 4.37
C ILE A 224 0.13 9.41 4.26
N ILE A 225 0.57 9.77 3.06
CA ILE A 225 0.93 11.14 2.68
C ILE A 225 -0.16 11.66 1.74
N MET A 226 -0.54 12.91 1.91
CA MET A 226 -1.45 13.63 1.01
C MET A 226 -0.77 14.91 0.53
N LYS A 227 -1.05 15.32 -0.70
CA LYS A 227 -0.51 16.57 -1.29
C LYS A 227 -1.58 17.64 -1.44
#